data_2b1e02040ae4af3e209bf8bf59e37418
#
_entry.id   2b1e02040ae4af3e209bf8bf59e37418
#
_cell.length_a   1.000
_cell.length_b   1.000
_cell.length_c   1.000
_cell.angle_alpha   90.00
_cell.angle_beta   90.00
_cell.angle_gamma   90.00
#
_symmetry.space_group_name_H-M   'P 1'
#
loop_
_entity.id
_entity.type
_entity.pdbx_description
1 polymer ?
#
loop_
_entity_poly.entity_id
_entity_poly.type
_entity_poly.pdbx_seq_one_letter_code
_entity_poly.pdbx_strand_id
1 'polypeptide(L)'
;MKYLPLIIMVIVAYFIGNISPATLIARFYGIDIKKAGSGNAGTTNVLRVLGTKAAICTLLIDVFKGFIAVSIAQGNFNNLGAMLAFAAVVIGHIYPVVFKFKGGKGVATFLGAAMAINWPSMFAAALIAIVVAAISKKMSLGSILAAMMYPLLMLYYYPKAIPIAVFMTFVIIFTHRGNIKRLMKGEEKELSIRSKIKKLRDQLDDAENSEKIETDCSAVSENNNVVEKAAERSETSPEETKPEESSDEVIDATT
;
A
#
# COMPACT_ATOMS: atom_id res chain seq x y z
N MET A 1 48.24 -4.22 2.15
CA MET A 1 46.94 -4.04 2.81
C MET A 1 46.17 -2.76 2.41
N LYS A 2 46.56 -2.07 1.34
CA LYS A 2 45.99 -0.77 0.90
C LYS A 2 44.47 -0.81 0.61
N TYR A 3 43.97 -1.93 0.11
CA TYR A 3 42.54 -2.05 -0.27
C TYR A 3 41.66 -2.74 0.78
N LEU A 4 42.22 -3.18 1.91
CA LEU A 4 41.46 -3.85 2.98
C LEU A 4 40.29 -3.02 3.51
N PRO A 5 40.44 -1.71 3.82
CA PRO A 5 39.34 -0.89 4.30
C PRO A 5 38.21 -0.74 3.26
N LEU A 6 38.55 -0.63 1.98
CA LEU A 6 37.58 -0.57 0.89
C LEU A 6 36.77 -1.88 0.77
N ILE A 7 37.44 -3.05 0.87
CA ILE A 7 36.79 -4.35 0.86
C ILE A 7 35.82 -4.49 2.05
N ILE A 8 36.26 -4.10 3.24
CA ILE A 8 35.41 -4.10 4.44
C ILE A 8 34.18 -3.22 4.23
N MET A 9 34.35 -2.01 3.65
CA MET A 9 33.24 -1.09 3.37
C MET A 9 32.22 -1.70 2.40
N VAL A 10 32.69 -2.36 1.35
CA VAL A 10 31.82 -3.05 0.37
C VAL A 10 31.01 -4.18 1.04
N ILE A 11 31.67 -4.97 1.91
CA ILE A 11 31.00 -6.03 2.68
C ILE A 11 29.94 -5.41 3.63
N VAL A 12 30.29 -4.33 4.35
CA VAL A 12 29.35 -3.62 5.23
C VAL A 12 28.16 -3.09 4.43
N ALA A 13 28.39 -2.46 3.27
CA ALA A 13 27.33 -1.98 2.39
C ALA A 13 26.39 -3.12 1.92
N TYR A 14 26.93 -4.29 1.61
CA TYR A 14 26.14 -5.47 1.29
C TYR A 14 25.26 -5.88 2.47
N PHE A 15 25.79 -5.94 3.69
CA PHE A 15 25.01 -6.29 4.89
C PHE A 15 23.97 -5.23 5.27
N ILE A 16 24.25 -3.94 5.07
CA ILE A 16 23.23 -2.88 5.17
C ILE A 16 22.09 -3.16 4.17
N GLY A 17 22.43 -3.57 2.96
CA GLY A 17 21.46 -4.01 1.95
C GLY A 17 20.58 -5.16 2.41
N ASN A 18 21.11 -6.11 3.20
CA ASN A 18 20.37 -7.27 3.71
C ASN A 18 19.22 -6.90 4.66
N ILE A 19 19.19 -5.70 5.22
CA ILE A 19 18.03 -5.23 5.99
C ILE A 19 16.82 -5.18 5.07
N SER A 20 15.83 -6.04 5.34
CA SER A 20 14.60 -6.14 4.56
C SER A 20 13.40 -5.62 5.36
N PRO A 21 13.10 -4.32 5.31
CA PRO A 21 11.98 -3.76 6.06
C PRO A 21 10.65 -4.40 5.68
N ALA A 22 10.46 -4.73 4.40
CA ALA A 22 9.28 -5.44 3.94
C ALA A 22 9.05 -6.78 4.66
N THR A 23 10.12 -7.55 4.87
CA THR A 23 10.03 -8.85 5.56
C THR A 23 9.83 -8.65 7.06
N LEU A 24 10.55 -7.69 7.67
CA LEU A 24 10.49 -7.44 9.11
C LEU A 24 9.12 -6.88 9.51
N ILE A 25 8.61 -5.88 8.80
CA ILE A 25 7.28 -5.30 9.03
C ILE A 25 6.19 -6.35 8.84
N ALA A 26 6.24 -7.14 7.75
CA ALA A 26 5.24 -8.17 7.50
C ALA A 26 5.22 -9.24 8.60
N ARG A 27 6.38 -9.65 9.10
CA ARG A 27 6.47 -10.59 10.24
C ARG A 27 5.86 -10.02 11.50
N PHE A 28 6.04 -8.73 11.78
CA PHE A 28 5.39 -8.06 12.90
C PHE A 28 3.87 -8.14 12.85
N TYR A 29 3.29 -8.17 11.63
CA TYR A 29 1.85 -8.41 11.40
C TYR A 29 1.48 -9.91 11.26
N GLY A 30 2.38 -10.84 11.58
CA GLY A 30 2.14 -12.28 11.46
C GLY A 30 2.05 -12.79 10.01
N ILE A 31 2.51 -12.01 9.01
CA ILE A 31 2.36 -12.32 7.59
C ILE A 31 3.71 -12.66 6.95
N ASP A 32 3.77 -13.77 6.20
CA ASP A 32 4.89 -14.05 5.31
C ASP A 32 4.69 -13.31 3.96
N ILE A 33 5.37 -12.19 3.79
CA ILE A 33 5.27 -11.35 2.58
C ILE A 33 5.67 -12.10 1.30
N LYS A 34 6.47 -13.15 1.42
CA LYS A 34 6.92 -13.97 0.29
C LYS A 34 5.83 -14.93 -0.21
N LYS A 35 4.84 -15.23 0.63
CA LYS A 35 3.66 -16.04 0.31
C LYS A 35 2.42 -15.20 0.02
N ALA A 36 2.48 -13.89 0.24
CA ALA A 36 1.35 -12.98 0.09
C ALA A 36 1.50 -12.04 -1.12
N GLY A 37 0.41 -11.69 -1.76
CA GLY A 37 0.35 -10.71 -2.86
C GLY A 37 1.11 -11.15 -4.11
N SER A 38 2.24 -10.47 -4.40
CA SER A 38 3.14 -10.84 -5.52
C SER A 38 4.32 -11.71 -5.09
N GLY A 39 4.47 -12.00 -3.80
CA GLY A 39 5.59 -12.73 -3.23
C GLY A 39 6.91 -11.95 -3.18
N ASN A 40 6.95 -10.69 -3.61
CA ASN A 40 8.14 -9.87 -3.60
C ASN A 40 8.31 -9.11 -2.28
N ALA A 41 9.50 -9.13 -1.68
CA ALA A 41 9.80 -8.40 -0.46
C ALA A 41 10.16 -6.92 -0.75
N GLY A 42 9.19 -6.14 -1.22
CA GLY A 42 9.36 -4.73 -1.55
C GLY A 42 8.11 -3.90 -1.35
N THR A 43 8.28 -2.56 -1.35
CA THR A 43 7.26 -1.55 -1.05
C THR A 43 5.92 -1.77 -1.75
N THR A 44 5.92 -2.06 -3.06
CA THR A 44 4.68 -2.26 -3.83
C THR A 44 3.88 -3.48 -3.36
N ASN A 45 4.55 -4.56 -2.92
CA ASN A 45 3.85 -5.71 -2.37
C ASN A 45 3.35 -5.43 -0.95
N VAL A 46 4.15 -4.76 -0.14
CA VAL A 46 3.73 -4.29 1.20
C VAL A 46 2.50 -3.40 1.10
N LEU A 47 2.44 -2.48 0.11
CA LEU A 47 1.26 -1.65 -0.16
C LEU A 47 0.00 -2.49 -0.43
N ARG A 48 0.14 -3.56 -1.19
CA ARG A 48 -0.99 -4.46 -1.52
C ARG A 48 -1.47 -5.27 -0.33
N VAL A 49 -0.56 -5.74 0.51
CA VAL A 49 -0.85 -6.70 1.58
C VAL A 49 -1.15 -6.00 2.91
N LEU A 50 -0.35 -5.00 3.28
CA LEU A 50 -0.37 -4.34 4.59
C LEU A 50 -0.87 -2.89 4.54
N GLY A 51 -1.03 -2.32 3.34
CA GLY A 51 -1.53 -0.97 3.14
C GLY A 51 -0.45 0.13 3.18
N THR A 52 -0.92 1.39 3.14
CA THR A 52 -0.09 2.56 2.83
C THR A 52 0.94 2.87 3.92
N LYS A 53 0.58 2.81 5.19
CA LYS A 53 1.49 3.14 6.30
C LYS A 53 2.72 2.23 6.31
N ALA A 54 2.51 0.92 6.25
CA ALA A 54 3.58 -0.07 6.19
C ALA A 54 4.45 0.07 4.92
N ALA A 55 3.83 0.41 3.78
CA ALA A 55 4.53 0.64 2.53
C ALA A 55 5.43 1.88 2.58
N ILE A 56 4.96 2.99 3.16
CA ILE A 56 5.77 4.21 3.33
C ILE A 56 6.97 3.92 4.24
N CYS A 57 6.77 3.26 5.39
CA CYS A 57 7.89 2.85 6.25
C CYS A 57 8.90 1.97 5.50
N THR A 58 8.42 1.00 4.73
CA THR A 58 9.28 0.13 3.92
C THR A 58 10.08 0.94 2.90
N LEU A 59 9.42 1.86 2.18
CA LEU A 59 10.06 2.71 1.17
C LEU A 59 11.16 3.57 1.80
N LEU A 60 10.85 4.26 2.88
CA LEU A 60 11.79 5.17 3.55
C LEU A 60 13.03 4.40 4.03
N ILE A 61 12.86 3.28 4.73
CA ILE A 61 13.99 2.49 5.22
C ILE A 61 14.83 1.95 4.06
N ASP A 62 14.21 1.49 2.96
CA ASP A 62 14.95 1.01 1.79
C ASP A 62 15.73 2.13 1.08
N VAL A 63 15.16 3.35 0.98
CA VAL A 63 15.86 4.53 0.45
C VAL A 63 17.00 4.94 1.38
N PHE A 64 16.73 5.09 2.68
CA PHE A 64 17.74 5.52 3.65
C PHE A 64 18.93 4.58 3.73
N LYS A 65 18.71 3.25 3.71
CA LYS A 65 19.85 2.31 3.76
C LYS A 65 20.76 2.44 2.53
N GLY A 66 20.17 2.67 1.34
CA GLY A 66 20.93 2.94 0.12
C GLY A 66 21.74 4.22 0.19
N PHE A 67 21.08 5.30 0.63
CA PHE A 67 21.71 6.61 0.81
C PHE A 67 22.88 6.58 1.82
N ILE A 68 22.64 6.02 3.01
CA ILE A 68 23.64 5.98 4.07
C ILE A 68 24.86 5.15 3.66
N ALA A 69 24.66 3.95 3.09
CA ALA A 69 25.75 3.08 2.68
C ALA A 69 26.67 3.75 1.67
N VAL A 70 26.10 4.43 0.68
CA VAL A 70 26.87 5.12 -0.37
C VAL A 70 27.51 6.40 0.13
N SER A 71 26.82 7.20 0.95
CA SER A 71 27.36 8.43 1.53
C SER A 71 28.59 8.17 2.41
N ILE A 72 28.54 7.13 3.25
CA ILE A 72 29.69 6.72 4.08
C ILE A 72 30.85 6.29 3.21
N ALA A 73 30.60 5.48 2.17
CA ALA A 73 31.62 5.02 1.25
C ALA A 73 32.26 6.17 0.44
N GLN A 74 31.44 7.13 0.00
CA GLN A 74 31.91 8.31 -0.73
C GLN A 74 32.83 9.19 0.12
N GLY A 75 32.47 9.43 1.37
CA GLY A 75 33.26 10.24 2.31
C GLY A 75 34.63 9.62 2.63
N ASN A 76 34.74 8.29 2.63
CA ASN A 76 35.97 7.58 2.98
C ASN A 76 36.83 7.12 1.78
N PHE A 77 36.19 6.83 0.64
CA PHE A 77 36.87 6.19 -0.51
C PHE A 77 36.57 6.87 -1.86
N ASN A 78 36.08 8.13 -1.82
CA ASN A 78 35.74 8.90 -3.00
C ASN A 78 34.73 8.17 -3.93
N ASN A 79 34.76 8.49 -5.22
CA ASN A 79 33.83 7.97 -6.22
C ASN A 79 33.87 6.45 -6.39
N LEU A 80 35.06 5.84 -6.30
CA LEU A 80 35.20 4.38 -6.43
C LEU A 80 34.46 3.67 -5.28
N GLY A 81 34.67 4.12 -4.05
CA GLY A 81 33.96 3.57 -2.89
C GLY A 81 32.45 3.73 -3.01
N ALA A 82 31.98 4.90 -3.43
CA ALA A 82 30.56 5.16 -3.67
C ALA A 82 29.95 4.19 -4.68
N MET A 83 30.61 3.99 -5.82
CA MET A 83 30.12 3.08 -6.88
C MET A 83 30.09 1.62 -6.43
N LEU A 84 31.12 1.15 -5.72
CA LEU A 84 31.16 -0.20 -5.18
C LEU A 84 30.12 -0.42 -4.09
N ALA A 85 29.94 0.54 -3.18
CA ALA A 85 28.91 0.49 -2.14
C ALA A 85 27.50 0.52 -2.74
N PHE A 86 27.30 1.31 -3.81
CA PHE A 86 26.02 1.31 -4.55
C PHE A 86 25.68 -0.10 -5.06
N ALA A 87 26.60 -0.73 -5.78
CA ALA A 87 26.36 -2.09 -6.24
C ALA A 87 26.11 -3.05 -5.08
N ALA A 88 26.95 -2.99 -4.03
CA ALA A 88 26.87 -3.89 -2.89
C ALA A 88 25.56 -3.77 -2.11
N VAL A 89 25.10 -2.55 -1.79
CA VAL A 89 23.88 -2.34 -1.02
C VAL A 89 22.62 -2.76 -1.79
N VAL A 90 22.58 -2.50 -3.11
CA VAL A 90 21.45 -2.92 -3.95
C VAL A 90 21.45 -4.43 -4.17
N ILE A 91 22.59 -5.05 -4.42
CA ILE A 91 22.72 -6.51 -4.51
C ILE A 91 22.34 -7.16 -3.18
N GLY A 92 22.78 -6.58 -2.04
CA GLY A 92 22.40 -7.04 -0.71
C GLY A 92 20.90 -7.00 -0.46
N HIS A 93 20.20 -5.97 -0.96
CA HIS A 93 18.74 -5.90 -0.90
C HIS A 93 18.06 -6.95 -1.80
N ILE A 94 18.60 -7.23 -2.99
CA ILE A 94 18.03 -8.18 -3.96
C ILE A 94 18.30 -9.63 -3.51
N TYR A 95 19.53 -9.90 -3.10
CA TYR A 95 20.01 -11.23 -2.72
C TYR A 95 20.53 -11.26 -1.27
N PRO A 96 19.69 -10.99 -0.26
CA PRO A 96 20.12 -10.95 1.13
C PRO A 96 20.41 -12.36 1.64
N VAL A 97 21.66 -12.60 2.09
CA VAL A 97 22.06 -13.91 2.66
C VAL A 97 21.21 -14.25 3.89
N VAL A 98 20.88 -13.27 4.73
CA VAL A 98 20.06 -13.43 5.92
C VAL A 98 18.65 -13.97 5.60
N PHE A 99 18.14 -13.70 4.41
CA PHE A 99 16.81 -14.14 3.97
C PHE A 99 16.87 -15.20 2.84
N LYS A 100 17.93 -16.03 2.82
CA LYS A 100 18.14 -17.12 1.85
C LYS A 100 18.10 -16.61 0.41
N PHE A 101 18.75 -15.47 0.16
CA PHE A 101 18.86 -14.81 -1.16
C PHE A 101 17.52 -14.43 -1.82
N LYS A 102 16.45 -14.30 -1.02
CA LYS A 102 15.10 -13.94 -1.48
C LYS A 102 14.73 -12.55 -0.96
N GLY A 103 15.18 -11.50 -1.64
CA GLY A 103 14.92 -10.09 -1.32
C GLY A 103 13.88 -9.44 -2.20
N GLY A 104 14.01 -8.10 -2.33
CA GLY A 104 13.20 -7.27 -3.21
C GLY A 104 13.80 -7.10 -4.61
N LYS A 105 13.36 -6.07 -5.34
CA LYS A 105 13.87 -5.76 -6.69
C LYS A 105 14.93 -4.66 -6.72
N GLY A 106 15.21 -4.05 -5.59
CA GLY A 106 16.26 -3.06 -5.43
C GLY A 106 15.90 -1.62 -5.79
N VAL A 107 14.72 -1.32 -6.33
CA VAL A 107 14.37 0.02 -6.84
C VAL A 107 14.47 1.11 -5.77
N ALA A 108 13.89 0.94 -4.60
CA ALA A 108 13.92 1.93 -3.53
C ALA A 108 15.35 2.14 -3.00
N THR A 109 16.08 1.05 -2.80
CA THR A 109 17.51 1.10 -2.38
C THR A 109 18.38 1.73 -3.46
N PHE A 110 18.11 1.45 -4.72
CA PHE A 110 18.75 2.09 -5.86
C PHE A 110 18.52 3.62 -5.83
N LEU A 111 17.28 4.08 -5.63
CA LEU A 111 16.99 5.51 -5.55
C LEU A 111 17.77 6.19 -4.43
N GLY A 112 17.84 5.57 -3.25
CA GLY A 112 18.64 6.11 -2.14
C GLY A 112 20.14 6.16 -2.45
N ALA A 113 20.69 5.10 -3.03
CA ALA A 113 22.09 5.04 -3.45
C ALA A 113 22.41 6.05 -4.56
N ALA A 114 21.52 6.21 -5.54
CA ALA A 114 21.62 7.19 -6.60
C ALA A 114 21.57 8.64 -6.06
N MET A 115 20.74 8.89 -5.06
CA MET A 115 20.64 10.18 -4.39
C MET A 115 21.98 10.60 -3.75
N ALA A 116 22.70 9.67 -3.14
CA ALA A 116 24.00 9.95 -2.55
C ALA A 116 25.07 10.29 -3.60
N ILE A 117 25.00 9.70 -4.79
CA ILE A 117 25.94 9.99 -5.89
C ILE A 117 25.60 11.32 -6.57
N ASN A 118 24.34 11.49 -6.96
CA ASN A 118 23.88 12.70 -7.67
C ASN A 118 22.38 12.86 -7.50
N TRP A 119 21.95 13.74 -6.62
CA TRP A 119 20.54 13.96 -6.32
C TRP A 119 19.69 14.46 -7.50
N PRO A 120 20.19 15.33 -8.44
CA PRO A 120 19.36 15.75 -9.58
C PRO A 120 18.98 14.60 -10.52
N SER A 121 19.93 13.71 -10.82
CA SER A 121 19.65 12.54 -11.66
C SER A 121 18.70 11.57 -10.98
N MET A 122 18.80 11.42 -9.66
CA MET A 122 17.86 10.60 -8.89
C MET A 122 16.45 11.18 -8.95
N PHE A 123 16.27 12.49 -8.74
CA PHE A 123 14.95 13.13 -8.82
C PHE A 123 14.34 13.02 -10.22
N ALA A 124 15.15 13.22 -11.28
CA ALA A 124 14.71 13.03 -12.66
C ALA A 124 14.25 11.58 -12.90
N ALA A 125 15.03 10.58 -12.46
CA ALA A 125 14.65 9.17 -12.57
C ALA A 125 13.38 8.84 -11.75
N ALA A 126 13.25 9.36 -10.54
CA ALA A 126 12.06 9.18 -9.72
C ALA A 126 10.83 9.80 -10.36
N LEU A 127 10.96 10.99 -10.94
CA LEU A 127 9.88 11.66 -11.67
C LEU A 127 9.42 10.83 -12.87
N ILE A 128 10.35 10.30 -13.66
CA ILE A 128 10.03 9.39 -14.77
C ILE A 128 9.26 8.16 -14.25
N ALA A 129 9.74 7.54 -13.17
CA ALA A 129 9.06 6.38 -12.58
C ALA A 129 7.63 6.69 -12.15
N ILE A 130 7.42 7.83 -11.48
CA ILE A 130 6.12 8.27 -10.98
C ILE A 130 5.17 8.60 -12.13
N VAL A 131 5.60 9.40 -13.10
CA VAL A 131 4.78 9.80 -14.25
C VAL A 131 4.35 8.58 -15.06
N VAL A 132 5.29 7.70 -15.40
CA VAL A 132 4.98 6.47 -16.14
C VAL A 132 4.07 5.54 -15.34
N ALA A 133 4.29 5.39 -14.04
CA ALA A 133 3.43 4.58 -13.18
C ALA A 133 2.02 5.17 -13.04
N ALA A 134 1.89 6.50 -12.99
CA ALA A 134 0.60 7.19 -12.90
C ALA A 134 -0.22 7.01 -14.19
N ILE A 135 0.41 7.16 -15.36
CA ILE A 135 -0.24 7.03 -16.67
C ILE A 135 -0.60 5.55 -16.94
N SER A 136 0.37 4.65 -16.79
CA SER A 136 0.21 3.23 -17.11
C SER A 136 -0.52 2.42 -16.05
N LYS A 137 -0.68 2.96 -14.84
CA LYS A 137 -1.14 2.28 -13.61
C LYS A 137 -0.29 1.06 -13.24
N LYS A 138 0.91 0.92 -13.81
CA LYS A 138 1.81 -0.22 -13.64
C LYS A 138 3.15 0.25 -13.07
N MET A 139 3.37 0.03 -11.75
CA MET A 139 4.59 0.46 -11.05
C MET A 139 5.87 -0.16 -11.65
N SER A 140 5.79 -1.39 -12.15
CA SER A 140 6.93 -2.07 -12.75
C SER A 140 7.39 -1.40 -14.04
N LEU A 141 6.46 -0.91 -14.87
CA LEU A 141 6.81 -0.20 -16.11
C LEU A 141 7.55 1.11 -15.81
N GLY A 142 7.05 1.88 -14.82
CA GLY A 142 7.72 3.10 -14.38
C GLY A 142 9.15 2.84 -13.87
N SER A 143 9.32 1.79 -13.06
CA SER A 143 10.64 1.42 -12.53
C SER A 143 11.62 0.97 -13.63
N ILE A 144 11.15 0.22 -14.62
CA ILE A 144 11.98 -0.25 -15.74
C ILE A 144 12.42 0.93 -16.60
N LEU A 145 11.47 1.81 -16.99
CA LEU A 145 11.80 2.97 -17.84
C LEU A 145 12.72 3.97 -17.12
N ALA A 146 12.50 4.22 -15.83
CA ALA A 146 13.39 5.06 -15.04
C ALA A 146 14.81 4.47 -14.97
N ALA A 147 14.94 3.15 -14.76
CA ALA A 147 16.23 2.47 -14.76
C ALA A 147 16.92 2.56 -16.14
N MET A 148 16.17 2.43 -17.24
CA MET A 148 16.74 2.56 -18.61
C MET A 148 17.20 3.98 -18.92
N MET A 149 16.50 4.99 -18.40
CA MET A 149 16.89 6.39 -18.59
C MET A 149 18.03 6.82 -17.67
N TYR A 150 18.30 6.09 -16.59
CA TYR A 150 19.30 6.49 -15.59
C TYR A 150 20.73 6.66 -16.15
N PRO A 151 21.28 5.79 -17.02
CA PRO A 151 22.58 6.00 -17.65
C PRO A 151 22.65 7.29 -18.50
N LEU A 152 21.56 7.65 -19.19
CA LEU A 152 21.48 8.89 -19.98
C LEU A 152 21.47 10.11 -19.07
N LEU A 153 20.77 10.05 -17.95
CA LEU A 153 20.81 11.08 -16.93
C LEU A 153 22.21 11.22 -16.32
N MET A 154 22.90 10.11 -16.07
CA MET A 154 24.29 10.13 -15.60
C MET A 154 25.25 10.70 -16.64
N LEU A 155 25.05 10.46 -17.92
CA LEU A 155 25.84 11.06 -18.99
C LEU A 155 25.79 12.60 -18.93
N TYR A 156 24.64 13.15 -18.64
CA TYR A 156 24.45 14.59 -18.51
C TYR A 156 24.93 15.17 -17.16
N TYR A 157 24.51 14.54 -16.04
CA TYR A 157 24.73 15.12 -14.71
C TYR A 157 26.08 14.69 -14.09
N TYR A 158 26.53 13.44 -14.33
CA TYR A 158 27.73 12.91 -13.70
C TYR A 158 28.36 11.76 -14.50
N PRO A 159 29.07 12.06 -15.60
CA PRO A 159 29.61 11.04 -16.54
C PRO A 159 30.50 9.99 -15.89
N LYS A 160 31.22 10.31 -14.82
CA LYS A 160 32.07 9.37 -14.09
C LYS A 160 31.32 8.18 -13.51
N ALA A 161 29.99 8.28 -13.30
CA ALA A 161 29.17 7.21 -12.78
C ALA A 161 28.48 6.35 -13.85
N ILE A 162 28.73 6.59 -15.15
CA ILE A 162 28.13 5.78 -16.24
C ILE A 162 28.35 4.29 -16.05
N PRO A 163 29.58 3.77 -15.73
CA PRO A 163 29.77 2.33 -15.60
C PRO A 163 28.86 1.68 -14.56
N ILE A 164 28.70 2.33 -13.39
CA ILE A 164 27.81 1.81 -12.35
C ILE A 164 26.34 1.99 -12.75
N ALA A 165 25.99 3.09 -13.42
CA ALA A 165 24.63 3.34 -13.88
C ALA A 165 24.18 2.25 -14.87
N VAL A 166 25.00 1.90 -15.85
CA VAL A 166 24.74 0.84 -16.83
C VAL A 166 24.62 -0.52 -16.14
N PHE A 167 25.58 -0.85 -15.27
CA PHE A 167 25.55 -2.10 -14.52
C PHE A 167 24.28 -2.23 -13.68
N MET A 168 23.93 -1.20 -12.95
CA MET A 168 22.73 -1.21 -12.07
C MET A 168 21.44 -1.24 -12.88
N THR A 169 21.39 -0.59 -14.04
CA THR A 169 20.26 -0.71 -14.97
C THR A 169 20.05 -2.16 -15.37
N PHE A 170 21.12 -2.85 -15.74
CA PHE A 170 21.05 -4.28 -16.11
C PHE A 170 20.53 -5.12 -14.93
N VAL A 171 21.03 -4.89 -13.73
CA VAL A 171 20.56 -5.56 -12.50
C VAL A 171 19.06 -5.32 -12.27
N ILE A 172 18.60 -4.09 -12.36
CA ILE A 172 17.18 -3.76 -12.17
C ILE A 172 16.29 -4.42 -13.23
N ILE A 173 16.67 -4.36 -14.51
CA ILE A 173 15.92 -5.01 -15.60
C ILE A 173 15.86 -6.52 -15.36
N PHE A 174 16.97 -7.15 -14.99
CA PHE A 174 17.03 -8.58 -14.69
C PHE A 174 16.09 -8.97 -13.55
N THR A 175 16.02 -8.18 -12.47
CA THR A 175 15.07 -8.44 -11.36
C THR A 175 13.61 -8.26 -11.78
N HIS A 176 13.35 -7.51 -12.85
CA HIS A 176 12.02 -7.28 -13.40
C HIS A 176 11.61 -8.25 -14.51
N ARG A 177 12.43 -9.29 -14.85
CA ARG A 177 12.11 -10.25 -15.94
C ARG A 177 10.71 -10.85 -15.84
N GLY A 178 10.25 -11.17 -14.63
CA GLY A 178 8.90 -11.69 -14.42
C GLY A 178 7.80 -10.64 -14.65
N ASN A 179 8.07 -9.36 -14.35
CA ASN A 179 7.16 -8.26 -14.65
C ASN A 179 7.13 -7.98 -16.15
N ILE A 180 8.29 -8.00 -16.82
CA ILE A 180 8.39 -7.82 -18.27
C ILE A 180 7.56 -8.88 -18.98
N LYS A 181 7.68 -10.15 -18.58
CA LYS A 181 6.85 -11.23 -19.14
C LYS A 181 5.34 -10.96 -18.95
N ARG A 182 4.92 -10.49 -17.78
CA ARG A 182 3.51 -10.14 -17.54
C ARG A 182 3.08 -8.88 -18.27
N LEU A 183 3.95 -7.89 -18.40
CA LEU A 183 3.68 -6.68 -19.21
C LEU A 183 3.41 -7.03 -20.67
N MET A 184 4.26 -7.90 -21.27
CA MET A 184 4.09 -8.36 -22.66
C MET A 184 2.79 -9.15 -22.86
N LYS A 185 2.31 -9.86 -21.84
CA LYS A 185 1.05 -10.61 -21.87
C LYS A 185 -0.18 -9.78 -21.47
N GLY A 186 0.00 -8.52 -21.07
CA GLY A 186 -1.10 -7.71 -20.53
C GLY A 186 -1.54 -8.10 -19.11
N GLU A 187 -0.85 -9.03 -18.45
CA GLU A 187 -1.20 -9.61 -17.13
C GLU A 187 -0.56 -8.87 -15.94
N GLU A 188 0.17 -7.78 -16.16
CA GLU A 188 0.82 -7.07 -15.06
C GLU A 188 -0.20 -6.37 -14.19
N LYS A 189 -0.11 -6.64 -12.87
CA LYS A 189 -1.04 -6.13 -11.86
C LYS A 189 -1.00 -4.60 -11.77
N GLU A 190 -2.13 -3.96 -11.84
CA GLU A 190 -2.25 -2.51 -11.65
C GLU A 190 -1.92 -2.09 -10.22
N LEU A 191 -1.56 -0.81 -10.07
CA LEU A 191 -1.38 -0.16 -8.78
C LEU A 191 -2.76 0.20 -8.21
N SER A 192 -3.37 -0.76 -7.50
CA SER A 192 -4.76 -0.72 -7.09
C SER A 192 -4.98 0.04 -5.77
N ILE A 193 -4.66 1.33 -5.72
CA ILE A 193 -5.11 2.20 -4.63
C ILE A 193 -6.62 2.47 -4.80
N ARG A 194 -7.07 2.68 -6.03
CA ARG A 194 -8.47 3.01 -6.35
C ARG A 194 -9.45 1.86 -6.12
N SER A 195 -9.05 0.60 -6.39
CA SER A 195 -9.92 -0.56 -6.13
C SER A 195 -10.04 -0.87 -4.63
N LYS A 196 -9.03 -0.55 -3.83
CA LYS A 196 -9.10 -0.70 -2.38
C LYS A 196 -9.99 0.39 -1.75
N ILE A 197 -9.93 1.61 -2.26
CA ILE A 197 -10.83 2.70 -1.87
C ILE A 197 -12.26 2.37 -2.29
N LYS A 198 -12.48 1.83 -3.50
CA LYS A 198 -13.80 1.39 -3.95
C LYS A 198 -14.35 0.26 -3.08
N LYS A 199 -13.56 -0.78 -2.79
CA LYS A 199 -13.99 -1.86 -1.87
C LYS A 199 -14.31 -1.37 -0.47
N LEU A 200 -13.52 -0.44 0.08
CA LEU A 200 -13.81 0.16 1.39
C LEU A 200 -15.08 1.00 1.36
N ARG A 201 -15.31 1.74 0.28
CA ARG A 201 -16.55 2.49 0.09
C ARG A 201 -17.75 1.55 -0.01
N ASP A 202 -17.68 0.53 -0.87
CA ASP A 202 -18.74 -0.47 -1.04
C ASP A 202 -19.07 -1.17 0.31
N GLN A 203 -18.04 -1.49 1.12
CA GLN A 203 -18.23 -2.05 2.47
C GLN A 203 -18.85 -1.07 3.47
N LEU A 204 -18.54 0.22 3.39
CA LEU A 204 -19.15 1.25 4.22
C LEU A 204 -20.61 1.50 3.82
N ASP A 205 -20.89 1.54 2.54
CA ASP A 205 -22.25 1.70 1.99
C ASP A 205 -23.13 0.48 2.35
N ASP A 206 -22.58 -0.74 2.32
CA ASP A 206 -23.27 -1.96 2.78
C ASP A 206 -23.53 -1.98 4.29
N ALA A 207 -22.58 -1.50 5.10
CA ALA A 207 -22.73 -1.41 6.55
C ALA A 207 -23.80 -0.35 6.94
N GLU A 208 -23.76 0.81 6.31
CA GLU A 208 -24.75 1.89 6.54
C GLU A 208 -26.17 1.47 6.12
N ASN A 209 -26.30 0.69 5.05
CA ASN A 209 -27.58 0.16 4.60
C ASN A 209 -28.11 -0.94 5.54
N SER A 210 -27.23 -1.76 6.11
CA SER A 210 -27.59 -2.77 7.12
C SER A 210 -28.09 -2.13 8.42
N GLU A 211 -27.44 -1.06 8.86
CA GLU A 211 -27.82 -0.30 10.07
C GLU A 211 -29.16 0.42 9.89
N LYS A 212 -29.44 0.94 8.70
CA LYS A 212 -30.76 1.51 8.35
C LYS A 212 -31.88 0.46 8.37
N ILE A 213 -31.62 -0.72 7.82
CA ILE A 213 -32.61 -1.82 7.80
C ILE A 213 -32.90 -2.28 9.24
N GLU A 214 -31.91 -2.40 10.12
CA GLU A 214 -32.13 -2.75 11.53
C GLU A 214 -32.93 -1.68 12.27
N THR A 215 -32.68 -0.39 12.01
CA THR A 215 -33.42 0.72 12.63
C THR A 215 -34.85 0.76 12.13
N ASP A 216 -35.11 0.55 10.86
CA ASP A 216 -36.46 0.50 10.30
C ASP A 216 -37.26 -0.73 10.80
N CYS A 217 -36.62 -1.90 10.90
CA CYS A 217 -37.22 -3.11 11.46
C CYS A 217 -37.57 -2.94 12.94
N SER A 218 -36.75 -2.27 13.75
CA SER A 218 -37.03 -1.99 15.16
C SER A 218 -38.18 -1.01 15.31
N ALA A 219 -38.26 0.05 14.51
CA ALA A 219 -39.35 1.01 14.49
C ALA A 219 -40.70 0.38 14.09
N VAL A 220 -40.71 -0.54 13.11
CA VAL A 220 -41.93 -1.28 12.71
C VAL A 220 -42.37 -2.24 13.81
N SER A 221 -41.45 -2.90 14.51
CA SER A 221 -41.76 -3.80 15.63
C SER A 221 -42.33 -3.04 16.84
N GLU A 222 -41.82 -1.87 17.13
CA GLU A 222 -42.31 -1.01 18.21
C GLU A 222 -43.72 -0.47 17.90
N ASN A 223 -44.00 -0.12 16.64
CA ASN A 223 -45.34 0.36 16.21
C ASN A 223 -46.38 -0.78 16.23
N ASN A 224 -46.00 -1.99 15.88
CA ASN A 224 -46.89 -3.17 15.96
C ASN A 224 -47.25 -3.51 17.41
N ASN A 225 -46.33 -3.42 18.36
CA ASN A 225 -46.56 -3.61 19.79
C ASN A 225 -47.50 -2.54 20.39
N VAL A 226 -47.46 -1.31 19.86
CA VAL A 226 -48.38 -0.22 20.28
C VAL A 226 -49.79 -0.48 19.76
N VAL A 227 -49.92 -0.96 18.50
CA VAL A 227 -51.24 -1.30 17.91
C VAL A 227 -51.87 -2.51 18.61
N GLU A 228 -51.09 -3.54 18.95
CA GLU A 228 -51.57 -4.72 19.66
C GLU A 228 -52.06 -4.37 21.09
N LYS A 229 -51.31 -3.55 21.84
CA LYS A 229 -51.75 -3.02 23.14
C LYS A 229 -52.98 -2.10 23.07
N ALA A 230 -53.18 -1.37 21.98
CA ALA A 230 -54.37 -0.56 21.76
C ALA A 230 -55.61 -1.43 21.46
N ALA A 231 -55.44 -2.52 20.71
CA ALA A 231 -56.49 -3.51 20.43
C ALA A 231 -56.92 -4.25 21.70
N GLU A 232 -56.00 -4.70 22.55
CA GLU A 232 -56.32 -5.34 23.84
C GLU A 232 -57.08 -4.42 24.79
N ARG A 233 -56.81 -3.10 24.78
CA ARG A 233 -57.54 -2.12 25.59
C ARG A 233 -58.96 -1.86 25.09
N SER A 234 -59.25 -2.08 23.83
CA SER A 234 -60.60 -1.91 23.27
C SER A 234 -61.55 -3.10 23.57
N GLU A 235 -60.99 -4.29 23.84
CA GLU A 235 -61.76 -5.50 24.17
C GLU A 235 -62.09 -5.63 25.66
N THR A 236 -61.50 -4.84 26.53
CA THR A 236 -61.71 -4.91 28.00
C THR A 236 -62.63 -3.83 28.57
N SER A 237 -63.46 -3.14 27.77
CA SER A 237 -64.52 -2.24 28.32
C SER A 237 -65.76 -3.04 28.74
N PRO A 238 -66.21 -2.99 30.02
CA PRO A 238 -67.40 -3.72 30.48
C PRO A 238 -68.65 -3.11 29.91
N GLU A 239 -69.53 -4.00 29.49
CA GLU A 239 -70.99 -3.78 29.19
C GLU A 239 -71.65 -3.21 30.37
N GLU A 240 -71.98 -1.91 30.37
CA GLU A 240 -72.89 -1.30 31.42
C GLU A 240 -74.34 -1.27 30.92
N THR A 241 -75.06 -2.14 31.49
CA THR A 241 -76.51 -2.23 31.83
C THR A 241 -77.40 -1.05 31.45
N LYS A 242 -78.53 -1.43 30.79
CA LYS A 242 -79.79 -0.67 30.66
C LYS A 242 -80.38 -0.31 32.01
N PRO A 243 -81.08 0.79 32.09
CA PRO A 243 -82.28 0.89 32.95
C PRO A 243 -83.52 1.17 32.16
N GLU A 244 -84.59 0.67 32.75
CA GLU A 244 -85.99 0.57 32.45
C GLU A 244 -86.72 1.89 32.18
N GLU A 245 -87.84 1.66 31.47
CA GLU A 245 -89.03 2.51 31.27
C GLU A 245 -89.50 3.32 32.46
N SER A 246 -89.92 4.52 32.20
CA SER A 246 -91.25 5.00 32.73
C SER A 246 -91.81 6.12 31.84
N SER A 247 -93.04 5.94 31.59
CA SER A 247 -94.15 6.61 30.96
C SER A 247 -94.37 8.08 31.33
N ASP A 248 -95.12 8.68 30.35
CA ASP A 248 -96.08 9.81 30.50
C ASP A 248 -95.44 11.21 30.39
N GLU A 249 -95.93 12.08 29.60
CA GLU A 249 -97.18 12.72 29.24
C GLU A 249 -96.92 13.84 28.20
N VAL A 250 -97.66 13.83 27.14
CA VAL A 250 -98.60 14.80 26.57
C VAL A 250 -98.39 16.31 26.91
N ILE A 251 -98.53 17.09 25.88
CA ILE A 251 -99.15 18.42 25.64
C ILE A 251 -98.22 19.29 24.80
N ASP A 252 -98.53 19.43 23.56
CA ASP A 252 -99.36 20.41 22.81
C ASP A 252 -98.78 21.84 22.71
N ALA A 253 -98.95 22.29 21.48
CA ALA A 253 -99.18 23.63 20.98
C ALA A 253 -98.01 24.58 20.60
N THR A 254 -98.05 24.73 19.27
CA THR A 254 -98.05 26.04 18.55
C THR A 254 -97.00 27.09 18.89
N THR A 255 -96.23 27.38 17.93
CA THR A 255 -96.37 28.41 16.88
C THR A 255 -95.21 28.29 15.89
#